data_fe98af77815290c7bd9b8580193750d0
#
_entry.id   fe98af77815290c7bd9b8580193750d0
#
_cell.length_a   1.000
_cell.length_b   1.000
_cell.length_c   1.000
_cell.angle_alpha   90.00
_cell.angle_beta   90.00
_cell.angle_gamma   90.00
#
_symmetry.space_group_name_H-M   'P 1'
#
loop_
_entity.id
_entity.type
_entity.pdbx_description
1 polymer ?
#
loop_
_entity_poly.entity_id
_entity_poly.type
_entity_poly.pdbx_seq_one_letter_code
_entity_poly.pdbx_strand_id
1 'polypeptide(L)'
;MNINKNILFYLKHSHVQAWNFLSSHGRFLEKNVPGLKVSICLNSKEFLDRLPEAEVIVVWFFNADWLVKAPNLKFIFTPAAGNDWIKLDKSTVRVSNGRFHGPMIAESIIGAIFYFLKAFHFSKKCNYRKNGPG
;
A
#
# COMPACT_ATOMS: atom_id res chain seq x y z
N MET A 1 -23.89 6.13 -9.34
CA MET A 1 -23.56 5.76 -7.95
C MET A 1 -22.89 6.99 -7.29
N ASN A 2 -23.62 7.74 -6.48
CA ASN A 2 -23.00 8.84 -5.73
C ASN A 2 -22.18 8.22 -4.59
N ILE A 3 -20.89 8.11 -4.78
CA ILE A 3 -19.97 7.74 -3.72
C ILE A 3 -19.61 9.03 -2.99
N ASN A 4 -19.82 9.04 -1.68
CA ASN A 4 -19.29 10.12 -0.85
C ASN A 4 -17.76 10.14 -1.07
N LYS A 5 -17.23 11.26 -1.52
CA LYS A 5 -15.80 11.40 -1.86
C LYS A 5 -14.90 11.47 -0.61
N ASN A 6 -15.39 11.02 0.54
CA ASN A 6 -14.59 10.88 1.75
C ASN A 6 -14.02 9.45 1.82
N ILE A 7 -12.69 9.34 1.80
CA ILE A 7 -11.99 8.06 1.90
C ILE A 7 -11.25 8.00 3.23
N LEU A 8 -11.48 6.93 3.97
CA LEU A 8 -10.82 6.66 5.23
C LEU A 8 -9.57 5.79 5.00
N PHE A 9 -8.40 6.31 5.35
CA PHE A 9 -7.13 5.60 5.23
C PHE A 9 -6.65 5.10 6.60
N TYR A 10 -6.38 3.81 6.68
CA TYR A 10 -5.67 3.20 7.79
C TYR A 10 -4.55 2.31 7.25
N LEU A 11 -3.47 2.96 6.81
CA LEU A 11 -2.26 2.32 6.30
C LEU A 11 -1.11 2.61 7.27
N LYS A 12 -1.04 1.84 8.34
CA LYS A 12 -0.01 1.95 9.38
C LYS A 12 0.68 0.62 9.56
N HIS A 13 2.02 0.65 9.51
CA HIS A 13 2.86 -0.51 9.79
C HIS A 13 3.92 -0.14 10.82
N SER A 14 4.10 -0.96 11.85
CA SER A 14 4.98 -0.66 12.99
C SER A 14 6.47 -0.67 12.62
N HIS A 15 6.88 -1.52 11.68
CA HIS A 15 8.28 -1.76 11.38
C HIS A 15 8.71 -1.26 9.99
N VAL A 16 7.79 -1.04 9.07
CA VAL A 16 8.10 -0.59 7.70
C VAL A 16 7.48 0.77 7.45
N GLN A 17 8.28 1.83 7.63
CA GLN A 17 7.79 3.20 7.48
C GLN A 17 7.30 3.53 6.07
N ALA A 18 7.91 2.94 5.03
CA ALA A 18 7.49 3.13 3.65
C ALA A 18 6.06 2.63 3.36
N TRP A 19 5.49 1.80 4.24
CA TRP A 19 4.12 1.31 4.12
C TRP A 19 3.10 2.21 4.83
N ASN A 20 3.55 3.29 5.45
CA ASN A 20 2.67 4.22 6.13
C ASN A 20 2.16 5.30 5.16
N PHE A 21 0.87 5.56 5.22
CA PHE A 21 0.26 6.67 4.50
C PHE A 21 0.38 7.95 5.33
N LEU A 22 1.01 8.96 4.75
CA LEU A 22 1.33 10.22 5.43
C LEU A 22 0.34 11.32 5.05
N SER A 23 0.26 12.37 5.87
CA SER A 23 -0.57 13.55 5.59
C SER A 23 -0.19 14.25 4.27
N SER A 24 1.08 14.16 3.86
CA SER A 24 1.53 14.67 2.56
C SER A 24 0.89 13.92 1.39
N HIS A 25 0.71 12.61 1.51
CA HIS A 25 0.04 11.80 0.50
C HIS A 25 -1.45 12.14 0.41
N GLY A 26 -2.10 12.36 1.56
CA GLY A 26 -3.50 12.80 1.61
C GLY A 26 -3.70 14.13 0.89
N ARG A 27 -2.88 15.13 1.21
CA ARG A 27 -2.90 16.45 0.54
C ARG A 27 -2.65 16.35 -0.96
N PHE A 28 -1.74 15.47 -1.38
CA PHE A 28 -1.50 15.23 -2.80
C PHE A 28 -2.72 14.67 -3.51
N LEU A 29 -3.42 13.71 -2.90
CA LEU A 29 -4.66 13.15 -3.46
C LEU A 29 -5.76 14.19 -3.55
N GLU A 30 -6.01 14.95 -2.49
CA GLU A 30 -7.04 16.01 -2.46
C GLU A 30 -6.78 17.11 -3.50
N LYS A 31 -5.51 17.46 -3.72
CA LYS A 31 -5.12 18.44 -4.74
C LYS A 31 -5.41 17.95 -6.17
N ASN A 32 -5.22 16.66 -6.43
CA ASN A 32 -5.31 16.09 -7.79
C ASN A 32 -6.68 15.48 -8.11
N VAL A 33 -7.53 15.27 -7.11
CA VAL A 33 -8.86 14.68 -7.30
C VAL A 33 -9.93 15.65 -6.76
N PRO A 34 -10.62 16.40 -7.63
CA PRO A 34 -11.60 17.39 -7.22
C PRO A 34 -12.70 16.80 -6.33
N GLY A 35 -12.91 17.44 -5.18
CA GLY A 35 -13.93 17.05 -4.21
C GLY A 35 -13.62 15.82 -3.36
N LEU A 36 -12.43 15.24 -3.50
CA LEU A 36 -11.96 14.18 -2.61
C LEU A 36 -11.65 14.76 -1.22
N LYS A 37 -12.06 14.06 -0.17
CA LYS A 37 -11.63 14.29 1.22
C LYS A 37 -10.91 13.04 1.73
N VAL A 38 -9.75 13.23 2.34
CA VAL A 38 -8.92 12.16 2.87
C VAL A 38 -8.89 12.25 4.39
N SER A 39 -9.37 11.20 5.04
CA SER A 39 -9.28 11.03 6.49
C SER A 39 -8.25 9.96 6.81
N ILE A 40 -7.24 10.29 7.62
CA ILE A 40 -6.14 9.38 7.95
C ILE A 40 -6.25 8.98 9.40
N CYS A 41 -6.25 7.68 9.67
CA CYS A 41 -6.21 7.10 11.02
C CYS A 41 -4.80 6.61 11.34
N LEU A 42 -4.31 6.98 12.51
CA LEU A 42 -2.96 6.62 12.97
C LEU A 42 -2.91 5.35 13.81
N ASN A 43 -4.07 4.88 14.29
CA ASN A 43 -4.20 3.68 15.11
C ASN A 43 -5.55 3.01 14.87
N SER A 44 -5.68 1.76 15.34
CA SER A 44 -6.87 0.95 15.16
C SER A 44 -8.09 1.51 15.89
N LYS A 45 -7.91 2.17 17.04
CA LYS A 45 -9.02 2.76 17.78
C LYS A 45 -9.66 3.88 16.97
N GLU A 46 -8.87 4.83 16.50
CA GLU A 46 -9.33 5.94 15.67
C GLU A 46 -10.01 5.43 14.38
N PHE A 47 -9.47 4.38 13.77
CA PHE A 47 -10.06 3.76 12.60
C PHE A 47 -11.43 3.17 12.90
N LEU A 48 -11.56 2.40 14.00
CA LEU A 48 -12.82 1.77 14.38
C LEU A 48 -13.88 2.79 14.81
N ASP A 49 -13.49 3.90 15.42
CA ASP A 49 -14.39 4.98 15.82
C ASP A 49 -14.98 5.70 14.59
N ARG A 50 -14.24 5.79 13.47
CA ARG A 50 -14.70 6.43 12.23
C ARG A 50 -15.31 5.47 11.21
N LEU A 51 -15.14 4.18 11.40
CA LEU A 51 -15.60 3.14 10.48
C LEU A 51 -17.13 3.15 10.22
N PRO A 52 -18.00 3.48 11.21
CA PRO A 52 -19.45 3.54 10.98
C PRO A 52 -19.90 4.52 9.89
N GLU A 53 -19.15 5.59 9.66
CA GLU A 53 -19.47 6.63 8.69
C GLU A 53 -18.78 6.40 7.33
N ALA A 54 -17.87 5.43 7.26
CA ALA A 54 -17.06 5.21 6.08
C ALA A 54 -17.79 4.41 5.00
N GLU A 55 -17.81 4.93 3.78
CA GLU A 55 -18.28 4.21 2.59
C GLU A 55 -17.12 3.55 1.82
N VAL A 56 -15.95 4.18 1.86
CA VAL A 56 -14.73 3.73 1.17
C VAL A 56 -13.57 3.77 2.15
N ILE A 57 -12.86 2.66 2.24
CA ILE A 57 -11.67 2.57 3.09
C ILE A 57 -10.45 2.07 2.31
N VAL A 58 -9.27 2.48 2.75
CA VAL A 58 -7.99 2.01 2.24
C VAL A 58 -7.18 1.45 3.41
N VAL A 59 -6.91 0.15 3.37
CA VAL A 59 -6.30 -0.60 4.49
C VAL A 59 -5.32 -1.65 3.99
N TRP A 60 -4.34 -2.02 4.82
CA TRP A 60 -3.53 -3.22 4.58
C TRP A 60 -4.31 -4.49 4.87
N PHE A 61 -5.10 -4.47 5.92
CA PHE A 61 -5.78 -5.62 6.47
C PHE A 61 -7.17 -5.20 6.96
N PHE A 62 -8.16 -6.09 6.84
CA PHE A 62 -9.51 -5.87 7.36
C PHE A 62 -10.05 -7.16 7.96
N ASN A 63 -10.47 -7.09 9.24
CA ASN A 63 -11.09 -8.21 9.92
C ASN A 63 -12.59 -8.26 9.58
N ALA A 64 -13.11 -9.43 9.23
CA ALA A 64 -14.54 -9.65 8.95
C ALA A 64 -15.46 -9.18 10.08
N ASP A 65 -15.03 -9.33 11.35
CA ASP A 65 -15.80 -8.88 12.53
C ASP A 65 -16.03 -7.36 12.53
N TRP A 66 -15.21 -6.59 11.82
CA TRP A 66 -15.37 -5.15 11.71
C TRP A 66 -16.52 -4.74 10.80
N LEU A 67 -17.04 -5.64 9.98
CA LEU A 67 -18.22 -5.36 9.14
C LEU A 67 -19.44 -4.94 9.95
N VAL A 68 -19.61 -5.50 11.16
CA VAL A 68 -20.70 -5.11 12.05
C VAL A 68 -20.64 -3.63 12.43
N LYS A 69 -19.41 -3.06 12.45
CA LYS A 69 -19.16 -1.65 12.74
C LYS A 69 -19.15 -0.77 11.50
N ALA A 70 -19.32 -1.34 10.32
CA ALA A 70 -19.20 -0.66 9.04
C ALA A 70 -20.50 -0.76 8.20
N PRO A 71 -21.65 -0.30 8.70
CA PRO A 71 -22.95 -0.50 8.03
C PRO A 71 -23.03 0.21 6.67
N ASN A 72 -22.25 1.25 6.46
CA ASN A 72 -22.25 2.06 5.23
C ASN A 72 -21.14 1.68 4.25
N LEU A 73 -20.29 0.70 4.60
CA LEU A 73 -19.13 0.34 3.81
C LEU A 73 -19.53 -0.31 2.47
N LYS A 74 -19.04 0.26 1.40
CA LYS A 74 -19.30 -0.18 0.01
C LYS A 74 -18.06 -0.73 -0.67
N PHE A 75 -16.89 -0.17 -0.33
CA PHE A 75 -15.65 -0.46 -1.05
C PHE A 75 -14.43 -0.49 -0.12
N ILE A 76 -13.61 -1.51 -0.28
CA ILE A 76 -12.30 -1.65 0.36
C ILE A 76 -11.22 -1.68 -0.72
N PHE A 77 -10.22 -0.85 -0.60
CA PHE A 77 -9.00 -0.93 -1.38
C PHE A 77 -7.83 -1.33 -0.49
N THR A 78 -7.00 -2.24 -0.95
CA THR A 78 -5.70 -2.53 -0.35
C THR A 78 -4.58 -2.28 -1.36
N PRO A 79 -3.50 -1.58 -0.97
CA PRO A 79 -2.32 -1.45 -1.83
C PRO A 79 -1.54 -2.76 -2.01
N ALA A 80 -1.81 -3.78 -1.21
CA ALA A 80 -1.20 -5.10 -1.35
C ALA A 80 -1.49 -5.72 -2.73
N ALA A 81 -0.62 -6.59 -3.20
CA ALA A 81 -0.77 -7.25 -4.50
C ALA A 81 -1.87 -8.34 -4.53
N GLY A 82 -2.37 -8.75 -3.37
CA GLY A 82 -3.44 -9.75 -3.22
C GLY A 82 -4.46 -9.36 -2.17
N ASN A 83 -5.54 -10.14 -2.07
CA ASN A 83 -6.64 -9.91 -1.14
C ASN A 83 -6.56 -10.78 0.12
N ASP A 84 -5.47 -11.49 0.33
CA ASP A 84 -5.35 -12.53 1.36
C ASP A 84 -5.56 -12.00 2.79
N TRP A 85 -5.32 -10.72 2.99
CA TRP A 85 -5.49 -10.04 4.28
C TRP A 85 -6.87 -9.40 4.47
N ILE A 86 -7.75 -9.55 3.47
CA ILE A 86 -9.13 -9.04 3.51
C ILE A 86 -10.06 -10.21 3.23
N LYS A 87 -10.47 -10.89 4.30
CA LYS A 87 -11.36 -12.05 4.22
C LYS A 87 -12.79 -11.61 4.50
N LEU A 88 -13.58 -11.50 3.44
CA LEU A 88 -14.99 -11.15 3.51
C LEU A 88 -15.81 -12.24 2.85
N ASP A 89 -16.27 -13.19 3.66
CA ASP A 89 -17.18 -14.23 3.18
C ASP A 89 -18.59 -13.64 3.04
N LYS A 90 -19.19 -13.80 1.86
CA LYS A 90 -20.60 -13.44 1.55
C LYS A 90 -20.98 -11.96 1.84
N SER A 91 -20.04 -11.03 1.63
CA SER A 91 -20.28 -9.60 1.79
C SER A 91 -20.68 -8.95 0.45
N THR A 92 -21.51 -7.89 0.52
CA THR A 92 -21.82 -7.01 -0.62
C THR A 92 -20.72 -5.96 -0.85
N VAL A 93 -19.75 -5.86 0.06
CA VAL A 93 -18.63 -4.92 -0.02
C VAL A 93 -17.67 -5.36 -1.11
N ARG A 94 -17.34 -4.45 -2.02
CA ARG A 94 -16.38 -4.71 -3.09
C ARG A 94 -14.94 -4.54 -2.58
N VAL A 95 -14.08 -5.49 -2.90
CA VAL A 95 -12.66 -5.44 -2.57
C VAL A 95 -11.84 -5.30 -3.85
N SER A 96 -10.87 -4.40 -3.84
CA SER A 96 -9.87 -4.26 -4.89
C SER A 96 -8.47 -4.17 -4.31
N ASN A 97 -7.49 -4.64 -5.04
CA ASN A 97 -6.08 -4.66 -4.65
C ASN A 97 -5.18 -3.97 -5.66
N GLY A 98 -3.98 -3.61 -5.23
CA GLY A 98 -2.95 -3.02 -6.08
C GLY A 98 -2.36 -4.04 -7.06
N ARG A 99 -2.19 -3.66 -8.34
CA ARG A 99 -1.56 -4.49 -9.38
C ARG A 99 -0.29 -3.86 -9.95
N PHE A 100 0.21 -2.80 -9.33
CA PHE A 100 1.33 -2.02 -9.85
C PHE A 100 2.72 -2.55 -9.46
N HIS A 101 2.80 -3.51 -8.54
CA HIS A 101 4.09 -4.05 -8.08
C HIS A 101 4.79 -4.96 -9.09
N GLY A 102 4.04 -5.62 -9.97
CA GLY A 102 4.57 -6.59 -10.91
C GLY A 102 5.72 -6.04 -11.79
N PRO A 103 5.53 -4.93 -12.52
CA PRO A 103 6.57 -4.34 -13.34
C PRO A 103 7.81 -3.93 -12.54
N MET A 104 7.63 -3.30 -11.37
CA MET A 104 8.74 -2.85 -10.52
C MET A 104 9.57 -4.02 -9.99
N ILE A 105 8.91 -5.11 -9.59
CA ILE A 105 9.59 -6.33 -9.13
C ILE A 105 10.31 -7.00 -10.31
N ALA A 106 9.68 -7.07 -11.47
CA ALA A 106 10.28 -7.65 -12.67
C ALA A 106 11.56 -6.92 -13.09
N GLU A 107 11.56 -5.60 -13.11
CA GLU A 107 12.75 -4.78 -13.39
C GLU A 107 13.88 -5.06 -12.39
N SER A 108 13.55 -5.16 -11.10
CA SER A 108 14.52 -5.47 -10.05
C SER A 108 15.14 -6.87 -10.22
N ILE A 109 14.32 -7.86 -10.55
CA ILE A 109 14.77 -9.23 -10.80
C ILE A 109 15.66 -9.29 -12.04
N ILE A 110 15.26 -8.66 -13.14
CA ILE A 110 16.04 -8.60 -14.37
C ILE A 110 17.39 -7.90 -14.11
N GLY A 111 17.37 -6.79 -13.38
CA GLY A 111 18.60 -6.08 -12.98
C GLY A 111 19.54 -6.97 -12.15
N ALA A 112 19.01 -7.74 -11.21
CA ALA A 112 19.79 -8.68 -10.41
C ALA A 112 20.39 -9.80 -11.29
N ILE A 113 19.61 -10.37 -12.21
CA ILE A 113 20.08 -11.39 -13.14
C ILE A 113 21.23 -10.86 -13.98
N PHE A 114 21.09 -9.67 -14.58
CA PHE A 114 22.15 -9.07 -15.37
C PHE A 114 23.39 -8.76 -14.52
N TYR A 115 23.21 -8.30 -13.28
CA TYR A 115 24.34 -8.08 -12.37
C TYR A 115 25.18 -9.34 -12.18
N PHE A 116 24.54 -10.50 -11.96
CA PHE A 116 25.24 -11.77 -11.80
C PHE A 116 25.81 -12.30 -13.12
N LEU A 117 25.03 -12.30 -14.20
CA LEU A 117 25.48 -12.79 -15.51
C LEU A 117 26.65 -12.00 -16.07
N LYS A 118 26.67 -10.69 -15.88
CA LYS A 118 27.77 -9.81 -16.33
C LYS A 118 28.93 -9.77 -15.35
N ALA A 119 28.86 -10.50 -14.24
CA ALA A 119 29.90 -10.60 -13.23
C ALA A 119 30.47 -9.25 -12.75
N PHE A 120 29.63 -8.22 -12.65
CA PHE A 120 30.05 -6.87 -12.23
C PHE A 120 30.75 -6.84 -10.87
N HIS A 121 30.40 -7.76 -9.97
CA HIS A 121 31.05 -7.90 -8.68
C HIS A 121 32.52 -8.40 -8.80
N PHE A 122 32.85 -9.18 -9.83
CA PHE A 122 34.23 -9.62 -10.09
C PHE A 122 35.07 -8.49 -10.68
N SER A 123 34.49 -7.65 -11.56
CA SER A 123 35.23 -6.55 -12.17
C SER A 123 35.65 -5.50 -11.13
N LYS A 124 34.85 -5.26 -10.08
CA LYS A 124 35.24 -4.40 -8.95
C LYS A 124 36.47 -4.92 -8.22
N LYS A 125 36.53 -6.23 -7.94
CA LYS A 125 37.71 -6.85 -7.28
C LYS A 125 38.98 -6.75 -8.14
N CYS A 126 38.86 -6.93 -9.44
CA CYS A 126 40.01 -6.82 -10.36
C CYS A 126 40.56 -5.39 -10.40
N ASN A 127 39.72 -4.37 -10.39
CA ASN A 127 40.17 -2.98 -10.38
C ASN A 127 40.87 -2.59 -9.07
N TYR A 128 40.44 -3.12 -7.95
CA TYR A 128 41.09 -2.86 -6.64
C TYR A 128 42.49 -3.46 -6.53
N ARG A 129 42.76 -4.59 -7.18
CA ARG A 129 44.09 -5.22 -7.22
C ARG A 129 45.08 -4.50 -8.16
N LYS A 130 44.58 -3.77 -9.17
CA LYS A 130 45.46 -2.99 -10.09
C LYS A 130 45.92 -1.64 -9.50
N ASN A 131 45.18 -1.12 -8.51
CA ASN A 131 45.43 0.17 -7.86
C ASN A 131 45.89 0.02 -6.41
N GLY A 132 46.42 -1.16 -6.00
CA GLY A 132 47.05 -1.34 -4.71
C GLY A 132 48.35 -0.53 -4.62
N PRO A 133 48.69 0.01 -3.43
CA PRO A 133 49.87 0.83 -3.27
C PRO A 133 51.14 0.09 -3.68
N GLY A 134 51.90 0.70 -4.60
CA GLY A 134 53.26 0.32 -4.91
C GLY A 134 54.20 0.62 -3.75
#